data_9ef69051fc1d797c3d5cd7685665cf9c
#
_entry.id   9ef69051fc1d797c3d5cd7685665cf9c
#
_cell.length_a   1.000
_cell.length_b   1.000
_cell.length_c   1.000
_cell.angle_alpha   90.00
_cell.angle_beta   90.00
_cell.angle_gamma   90.00
#
_symmetry.space_group_name_H-M   'P 1'
#
loop_
_entity.id
_entity.type
_entity.pdbx_description
1 polymer ?
#
loop_
_entity_poly.entity_id
_entity_poly.type
_entity_poly.pdbx_seq_one_letter_code
_entity_poly.pdbx_strand_id
1 'polypeptide(L)'
;MAITKSTPAPLTGGTLWCVTIALSLATFMQMLDSTISNVAIPTISGFLGASTDEGTWVITSFGVANAIAIPVTGRLAQRIGELRLFLLSVTFFSLSSLMCSLSTNLDVLIFFRVVQGLMAGPLIPLSQSLLLRNYPPEKRTFALALWSMTVIIAPICGPILGGYICDNFSWGWIFLINVPMGIVVLTLCLTLLKGRETETSPVKMNLPGLTLLVLGVGGLQIMLDKGRDLDWFNSSTIIILTVVSVISLISLVIWESTSENPILDLSLFKSRNFTIGIVSITCAYLFYSGAIVLMPQLLQETMEYNAIWAGLAYAPIGIMPLLISPLIGRYGNKIDMRVLVTFSFLMYAVCYYWRSVTFMPTIDFTGIIMPQFFQGFAVACFFLPLTTISFSGLPDNKFANASSMSNFFRTLSGSVGTSLTMTLWGRRESLHHSQLTATIDQFNPVFNSSSQIMDKYYGSLSGVLNEINNEITQQSLSISANEIFRMAAIAFILLTVLVWFAKPPFTAKGVG
;
A
#
# COMPACT_ATOMS: atom_id res chain seq x y z
N MET A 1 1.40 -45.79 -6.16
CA MET A 1 2.81 -45.45 -5.84
C MET A 1 2.99 -44.02 -6.24
N ALA A 2 2.80 -43.06 -5.33
CA ALA A 2 2.99 -41.65 -5.59
C ALA A 2 4.50 -41.39 -5.61
N ILE A 3 5.02 -40.99 -6.76
CA ILE A 3 6.39 -40.51 -6.90
C ILE A 3 6.43 -39.17 -6.18
N THR A 4 6.91 -39.17 -4.94
CA THR A 4 7.23 -37.95 -4.20
C THR A 4 8.34 -37.25 -4.99
N LYS A 5 8.01 -36.27 -5.82
CA LYS A 5 9.00 -35.37 -6.42
C LYS A 5 9.69 -34.65 -5.26
N SER A 6 10.95 -35.00 -5.03
CA SER A 6 11.80 -34.28 -4.07
C SER A 6 11.76 -32.79 -4.39
N THR A 7 11.55 -31.97 -3.37
CA THR A 7 11.66 -30.51 -3.52
C THR A 7 12.98 -30.16 -4.21
N PRO A 8 12.98 -29.42 -5.31
CA PRO A 8 14.22 -29.12 -6.04
C PRO A 8 15.19 -28.36 -5.12
N ALA A 9 16.47 -28.75 -5.19
CA ALA A 9 17.51 -28.13 -4.38
C ALA A 9 17.51 -26.59 -4.52
N PRO A 10 17.84 -25.84 -3.46
CA PRO A 10 17.91 -24.38 -3.52
C PRO A 10 18.84 -23.90 -4.65
N LEU A 11 18.47 -22.77 -5.27
CA LEU A 11 19.33 -22.14 -6.28
C LEU A 11 20.57 -21.52 -5.63
N THR A 12 21.64 -21.42 -6.40
CA THR A 12 22.92 -20.84 -5.93
C THR A 12 23.53 -19.93 -7.00
N GLY A 13 24.45 -19.07 -6.58
CA GLY A 13 25.24 -18.24 -7.50
C GLY A 13 24.41 -17.23 -8.30
N GLY A 14 24.83 -16.98 -9.54
CA GLY A 14 24.21 -15.98 -10.43
C GLY A 14 22.75 -16.25 -10.76
N THR A 15 22.36 -17.54 -10.89
CA THR A 15 20.97 -17.94 -11.15
C THR A 15 20.03 -17.47 -10.04
N LEU A 16 20.44 -17.61 -8.77
CA LEU A 16 19.66 -17.14 -7.64
C LEU A 16 19.44 -15.62 -7.68
N TRP A 17 20.50 -14.86 -8.03
CA TRP A 17 20.40 -13.40 -8.17
C TRP A 17 19.47 -12.98 -9.31
N CYS A 18 19.57 -13.62 -10.47
CA CYS A 18 18.68 -13.32 -11.61
C CYS A 18 17.21 -13.61 -11.25
N VAL A 19 16.93 -14.72 -10.56
CA VAL A 19 15.56 -15.02 -10.09
C VAL A 19 15.10 -14.00 -9.05
N THR A 20 15.96 -13.59 -8.13
CA THR A 20 15.62 -12.56 -7.14
C THR A 20 15.25 -11.24 -7.82
N ILE A 21 16.05 -10.80 -8.80
CA ILE A 21 15.78 -9.60 -9.58
C ILE A 21 14.45 -9.72 -10.33
N ALA A 22 14.19 -10.86 -10.99
CA ALA A 22 12.95 -11.07 -11.74
C ALA A 22 11.71 -11.01 -10.84
N LEU A 23 11.72 -11.70 -9.70
CA LEU A 23 10.61 -11.71 -8.76
C LEU A 23 10.41 -10.35 -8.07
N SER A 24 11.50 -9.66 -7.74
CA SER A 24 11.46 -8.30 -7.20
C SER A 24 10.96 -7.30 -8.24
N LEU A 25 11.35 -7.43 -9.51
CA LEU A 25 10.90 -6.57 -10.61
C LEU A 25 9.39 -6.71 -10.86
N ALA A 26 8.83 -7.93 -10.76
CA ALA A 26 7.38 -8.13 -10.84
C ALA A 26 6.61 -7.42 -9.72
N THR A 27 7.15 -7.46 -8.48
CA THR A 27 6.60 -6.72 -7.35
C THR A 27 6.73 -5.21 -7.56
N PHE A 28 7.88 -4.75 -8.05
CA PHE A 28 8.12 -3.34 -8.38
C PHE A 28 7.11 -2.83 -9.42
N MET A 29 6.93 -3.57 -10.50
CA MET A 29 6.00 -3.26 -11.59
C MET A 29 4.57 -3.08 -11.06
N GLN A 30 4.08 -4.00 -10.23
CA GLN A 30 2.74 -3.93 -9.67
C GLN A 30 2.58 -2.75 -8.69
N MET A 31 3.56 -2.52 -7.81
CA MET A 31 3.54 -1.41 -6.85
C MET A 31 3.68 -0.05 -7.53
N LEU A 32 4.53 0.03 -8.55
CA LEU A 32 4.69 1.24 -9.35
C LEU A 32 3.38 1.59 -10.06
N ASP A 33 2.74 0.62 -10.73
CA ASP A 33 1.49 0.81 -11.47
C ASP A 33 0.36 1.32 -10.56
N SER A 34 0.29 0.82 -9.31
CA SER A 34 -0.72 1.26 -8.35
C SER A 34 -0.54 2.71 -7.87
N THR A 35 0.66 3.27 -7.97
CA THR A 35 0.97 4.62 -7.46
C THR A 35 1.18 5.65 -8.56
N ILE A 36 1.71 5.24 -9.71
CA ILE A 36 1.98 6.13 -10.85
C ILE A 36 0.69 6.71 -11.43
N SER A 37 -0.38 5.92 -11.43
CA SER A 37 -1.70 6.31 -11.95
C SER A 37 -2.33 7.46 -11.16
N ASN A 38 -2.03 7.61 -9.87
CA ASN A 38 -2.62 8.65 -9.01
C ASN A 38 -2.31 10.07 -9.50
N VAL A 39 -1.10 10.28 -10.00
CA VAL A 39 -0.66 11.60 -10.48
C VAL A 39 -1.22 11.90 -11.88
N ALA A 40 -1.53 10.86 -12.65
CA ALA A 40 -1.96 10.98 -14.05
C ALA A 40 -3.47 11.23 -14.21
N ILE A 41 -4.29 11.10 -13.15
CA ILE A 41 -5.76 11.22 -13.23
C ILE A 41 -6.22 12.51 -13.94
N PRO A 42 -5.75 13.72 -13.58
CA PRO A 42 -6.20 14.94 -14.25
C PRO A 42 -5.88 14.93 -15.76
N THR A 43 -4.70 14.45 -16.13
CA THR A 43 -4.26 14.37 -17.52
C THR A 43 -5.08 13.33 -18.30
N ILE A 44 -5.34 12.15 -17.71
CA ILE A 44 -6.15 11.08 -18.31
C ILE A 44 -7.58 11.56 -18.53
N SER A 45 -8.20 12.14 -17.49
CA SER A 45 -9.58 12.64 -17.53
C SER A 45 -9.73 13.73 -18.59
N GLY A 46 -8.82 14.71 -18.61
CA GLY A 46 -8.82 15.78 -19.60
C GLY A 46 -8.69 15.26 -21.04
N PHE A 47 -7.81 14.25 -21.28
CA PHE A 47 -7.59 13.66 -22.59
C PHE A 47 -8.81 12.84 -23.07
N LEU A 48 -9.44 12.09 -22.16
CA LEU A 48 -10.58 11.23 -22.48
C LEU A 48 -11.94 11.96 -22.44
N GLY A 49 -11.95 13.28 -22.14
CA GLY A 49 -13.17 14.09 -22.06
C GLY A 49 -14.08 13.72 -20.89
N ALA A 50 -13.50 13.19 -19.81
CA ALA A 50 -14.20 12.79 -18.60
C ALA A 50 -13.99 13.81 -17.46
N SER A 51 -14.87 13.83 -16.47
CA SER A 51 -14.66 14.58 -15.25
C SER A 51 -13.55 13.95 -14.39
N THR A 52 -12.95 14.74 -13.50
CA THR A 52 -11.93 14.21 -12.56
C THR A 52 -12.50 13.10 -11.67
N ASP A 53 -13.77 13.25 -11.26
CA ASP A 53 -14.47 12.26 -10.42
C ASP A 53 -14.68 10.93 -11.17
N GLU A 54 -15.01 10.97 -12.45
CA GLU A 54 -15.08 9.79 -13.32
C GLU A 54 -13.68 9.17 -13.50
N GLY A 55 -12.63 9.98 -13.68
CA GLY A 55 -11.27 9.56 -13.80
C GLY A 55 -10.74 8.77 -12.59
N THR A 56 -11.24 9.04 -11.39
CA THR A 56 -10.85 8.28 -10.19
C THR A 56 -11.20 6.79 -10.27
N TRP A 57 -12.19 6.41 -11.13
CA TRP A 57 -12.49 5.00 -11.37
C TRP A 57 -11.35 4.20 -11.98
N VAL A 58 -10.39 4.85 -12.62
CA VAL A 58 -9.16 4.21 -13.13
C VAL A 58 -8.35 3.60 -11.99
N ILE A 59 -8.30 4.26 -10.83
CA ILE A 59 -7.62 3.78 -9.64
C ILE A 59 -8.50 2.79 -8.87
N THR A 60 -9.75 3.17 -8.60
CA THR A 60 -10.69 2.38 -7.81
C THR A 60 -10.94 1.01 -8.42
N SER A 61 -11.16 0.92 -9.75
CA SER A 61 -11.41 -0.36 -10.44
C SER A 61 -10.22 -1.32 -10.32
N PHE A 62 -8.99 -0.83 -10.48
CA PHE A 62 -7.79 -1.61 -10.27
C PHE A 62 -7.65 -2.05 -8.80
N GLY A 63 -7.83 -1.13 -7.86
CA GLY A 63 -7.73 -1.39 -6.42
C GLY A 63 -8.72 -2.45 -5.94
N VAL A 64 -9.98 -2.35 -6.34
CA VAL A 64 -11.06 -3.32 -6.05
C VAL A 64 -10.70 -4.70 -6.59
N ALA A 65 -10.34 -4.78 -7.88
CA ALA A 65 -9.99 -6.03 -8.53
C ALA A 65 -8.76 -6.69 -7.89
N ASN A 66 -7.74 -5.90 -7.58
CA ASN A 66 -6.53 -6.34 -6.89
C ASN A 66 -6.85 -6.88 -5.47
N ALA A 67 -7.65 -6.15 -4.68
CA ALA A 67 -8.04 -6.56 -3.33
C ALA A 67 -8.82 -7.88 -3.31
N ILE A 68 -9.67 -8.13 -4.31
CA ILE A 68 -10.41 -9.39 -4.47
C ILE A 68 -9.46 -10.53 -4.89
N ALA A 69 -8.51 -10.28 -5.77
CA ALA A 69 -7.63 -11.31 -6.32
C ALA A 69 -6.57 -11.81 -5.33
N ILE A 70 -6.09 -10.94 -4.44
CA ILE A 70 -5.05 -11.29 -3.45
C ILE A 70 -5.44 -12.53 -2.62
N PRO A 71 -6.57 -12.58 -1.91
CA PRO A 71 -6.92 -13.73 -1.07
C PRO A 71 -7.18 -15.02 -1.85
N VAL A 72 -7.63 -14.91 -3.08
CA VAL A 72 -7.88 -16.06 -3.97
C VAL A 72 -6.58 -16.70 -4.47
N THR A 73 -5.48 -15.95 -4.46
CA THR A 73 -4.18 -16.37 -5.01
C THR A 73 -3.67 -17.66 -4.41
N GLY A 74 -3.74 -17.84 -3.09
CA GLY A 74 -3.26 -19.05 -2.42
C GLY A 74 -3.96 -20.31 -2.91
N ARG A 75 -5.27 -20.23 -3.13
CA ARG A 75 -6.10 -21.34 -3.63
C ARG A 75 -5.84 -21.63 -5.11
N LEU A 76 -5.73 -20.59 -5.92
CA LEU A 76 -5.36 -20.73 -7.33
C LEU A 76 -3.96 -21.32 -7.48
N ALA A 77 -3.01 -20.92 -6.65
CA ALA A 77 -1.65 -21.48 -6.65
C ALA A 77 -1.63 -22.97 -6.34
N GLN A 78 -2.43 -23.45 -5.39
CA GLN A 78 -2.58 -24.87 -5.10
C GLN A 78 -3.17 -25.65 -6.29
N ARG A 79 -4.07 -25.06 -7.05
CA ARG A 79 -4.76 -25.72 -8.18
C ARG A 79 -3.94 -25.71 -9.46
N ILE A 80 -3.30 -24.60 -9.79
CA ILE A 80 -2.62 -24.38 -11.08
C ILE A 80 -1.11 -24.56 -10.94
N GLY A 81 -0.56 -24.33 -9.74
CA GLY A 81 0.86 -24.22 -9.46
C GLY A 81 1.28 -22.75 -9.26
N GLU A 82 2.24 -22.51 -8.37
CA GLU A 82 2.69 -21.16 -8.04
C GLU A 82 3.39 -20.49 -9.23
N LEU A 83 4.28 -21.20 -9.90
CA LEU A 83 5.05 -20.65 -11.02
C LEU A 83 4.15 -20.39 -12.23
N ARG A 84 3.26 -21.32 -12.58
CA ARG A 84 2.32 -21.14 -13.71
C ARG A 84 1.38 -19.97 -13.46
N LEU A 85 0.81 -19.87 -12.26
CA LEU A 85 -0.06 -18.76 -11.90
C LEU A 85 0.70 -17.43 -11.96
N PHE A 86 1.92 -17.38 -11.45
CA PHE A 86 2.77 -16.18 -11.52
C PHE A 86 3.05 -15.76 -12.97
N LEU A 87 3.44 -16.68 -13.83
CA LEU A 87 3.71 -16.40 -15.25
C LEU A 87 2.46 -15.92 -15.99
N LEU A 88 1.30 -16.56 -15.76
CA LEU A 88 0.01 -16.12 -16.30
C LEU A 88 -0.31 -14.69 -15.82
N SER A 89 -0.14 -14.42 -14.53
CA SER A 89 -0.40 -13.10 -13.94
C SER A 89 0.50 -12.02 -14.55
N VAL A 90 1.80 -12.25 -14.70
CA VAL A 90 2.71 -11.30 -15.36
C VAL A 90 2.32 -11.08 -16.82
N THR A 91 1.96 -12.16 -17.54
CA THR A 91 1.58 -12.06 -18.96
C THR A 91 0.33 -11.21 -19.13
N PHE A 92 -0.75 -11.55 -18.44
CA PHE A 92 -2.01 -10.82 -18.59
C PHE A 92 -1.96 -9.43 -17.94
N PHE A 93 -1.17 -9.21 -16.89
CA PHE A 93 -0.90 -7.88 -16.35
C PHE A 93 -0.23 -6.99 -17.41
N SER A 94 0.81 -7.49 -18.07
CA SER A 94 1.53 -6.72 -19.11
C SER A 94 0.67 -6.47 -20.36
N LEU A 95 -0.14 -7.47 -20.76
CA LEU A 95 -1.07 -7.30 -21.89
C LEU A 95 -2.18 -6.30 -21.57
N SER A 96 -2.80 -6.37 -20.39
CA SER A 96 -3.81 -5.39 -19.98
C SER A 96 -3.20 -3.99 -19.81
N SER A 97 -1.96 -3.90 -19.35
CA SER A 97 -1.22 -2.64 -19.31
C SER A 97 -1.02 -2.01 -20.69
N LEU A 98 -0.66 -2.83 -21.68
CA LEU A 98 -0.61 -2.40 -23.08
C LEU A 98 -1.97 -1.91 -23.57
N MET A 99 -3.05 -2.64 -23.28
CA MET A 99 -4.41 -2.24 -23.65
C MET A 99 -4.86 -0.96 -22.94
N CYS A 100 -4.48 -0.76 -21.69
CA CYS A 100 -4.71 0.51 -20.96
C CYS A 100 -4.03 1.68 -21.71
N SER A 101 -2.78 1.51 -22.16
CA SER A 101 -2.05 2.56 -22.88
C SER A 101 -2.65 2.92 -24.23
N LEU A 102 -3.39 2.01 -24.87
CA LEU A 102 -4.07 2.17 -26.16
C LEU A 102 -5.55 2.53 -26.03
N SER A 103 -6.06 2.71 -24.83
CA SER A 103 -7.47 3.02 -24.59
C SER A 103 -7.86 4.39 -25.12
N THR A 104 -8.97 4.47 -25.85
CA THR A 104 -9.48 5.68 -26.51
C THR A 104 -10.65 6.32 -25.76
N ASN A 105 -11.22 5.64 -24.77
CA ASN A 105 -12.27 6.13 -23.91
C ASN A 105 -12.14 5.57 -22.50
N LEU A 106 -12.82 6.19 -21.54
CA LEU A 106 -12.73 5.87 -20.13
C LEU A 106 -13.24 4.45 -19.80
N ASP A 107 -14.33 4.00 -20.42
CA ASP A 107 -14.93 2.70 -20.13
C ASP A 107 -14.00 1.53 -20.50
N VAL A 108 -13.35 1.63 -21.67
CA VAL A 108 -12.34 0.66 -22.12
C VAL A 108 -11.15 0.66 -21.18
N LEU A 109 -10.69 1.84 -20.75
CA LEU A 109 -9.60 1.95 -19.79
C LEU A 109 -9.97 1.28 -18.45
N ILE A 110 -11.15 1.56 -17.91
CA ILE A 110 -11.65 0.95 -16.66
C ILE A 110 -11.74 -0.57 -16.79
N PHE A 111 -12.27 -1.07 -17.93
CA PHE A 111 -12.35 -2.51 -18.17
C PHE A 111 -10.96 -3.18 -18.09
N PHE A 112 -9.95 -2.63 -18.79
CA PHE A 112 -8.61 -3.17 -18.74
C PHE A 112 -7.92 -2.96 -17.38
N ARG A 113 -8.27 -1.92 -16.64
CA ARG A 113 -7.83 -1.73 -15.25
C ARG A 113 -8.38 -2.80 -14.32
N VAL A 114 -9.63 -3.24 -14.49
CA VAL A 114 -10.17 -4.40 -13.74
C VAL A 114 -9.38 -5.67 -14.06
N VAL A 115 -9.14 -5.98 -15.35
CA VAL A 115 -8.35 -7.14 -15.75
C VAL A 115 -6.94 -7.07 -15.19
N GLN A 116 -6.30 -5.91 -15.29
CA GLN A 116 -4.96 -5.66 -14.76
C GLN A 116 -4.92 -5.85 -13.24
N GLY A 117 -5.91 -5.34 -12.51
CA GLY A 117 -6.02 -5.49 -11.05
C GLY A 117 -6.20 -6.96 -10.61
N LEU A 118 -7.02 -7.73 -11.32
CA LEU A 118 -7.17 -9.17 -11.07
C LEU A 118 -5.85 -9.93 -11.25
N MET A 119 -5.05 -9.54 -12.24
CA MET A 119 -3.75 -10.16 -12.51
C MET A 119 -2.64 -9.62 -11.61
N ALA A 120 -2.80 -8.41 -11.07
CA ALA A 120 -1.89 -7.80 -10.09
C ALA A 120 -1.93 -8.52 -8.74
N GLY A 121 -3.10 -8.96 -8.30
CA GLY A 121 -3.30 -9.60 -7.00
C GLY A 121 -2.33 -10.73 -6.68
N PRO A 122 -2.10 -11.69 -7.58
CA PRO A 122 -1.17 -12.79 -7.37
C PRO A 122 0.32 -12.40 -7.38
N LEU A 123 0.72 -11.27 -7.98
CA LEU A 123 2.14 -10.96 -8.22
C LEU A 123 2.95 -10.84 -6.94
N ILE A 124 2.46 -10.08 -5.95
CA ILE A 124 3.16 -9.86 -4.67
C ILE A 124 3.26 -11.17 -3.86
N PRO A 125 2.15 -11.87 -3.53
CA PRO A 125 2.22 -13.05 -2.71
C PRO A 125 2.98 -14.19 -3.37
N LEU A 126 2.89 -14.36 -4.70
CA LEU A 126 3.62 -15.41 -5.39
C LEU A 126 5.10 -15.09 -5.57
N SER A 127 5.47 -13.82 -5.85
CA SER A 127 6.88 -13.44 -5.89
C SER A 127 7.57 -13.71 -4.54
N GLN A 128 6.89 -13.40 -3.44
CA GLN A 128 7.38 -13.65 -2.09
C GLN A 128 7.49 -15.16 -1.79
N SER A 129 6.46 -15.96 -2.13
CA SER A 129 6.46 -17.41 -1.93
C SER A 129 7.55 -18.09 -2.77
N LEU A 130 7.62 -17.79 -4.08
CA LEU A 130 8.63 -18.33 -4.99
C LEU A 130 10.05 -17.96 -4.54
N LEU A 131 10.24 -16.72 -4.04
CA LEU A 131 11.53 -16.30 -3.52
C LEU A 131 11.94 -17.16 -2.33
N LEU A 132 11.10 -17.31 -1.31
CA LEU A 132 11.35 -18.09 -0.11
C LEU A 132 11.65 -19.56 -0.41
N ARG A 133 10.99 -20.16 -1.41
CA ARG A 133 11.19 -21.55 -1.81
C ARG A 133 12.51 -21.80 -2.53
N ASN A 134 13.00 -20.82 -3.27
CA ASN A 134 14.23 -20.95 -4.04
C ASN A 134 15.50 -20.63 -3.22
N TYR A 135 15.34 -20.00 -2.04
CA TYR A 135 16.45 -19.70 -1.13
C TYR A 135 16.67 -20.79 -0.08
N PRO A 136 17.93 -21.06 0.28
CA PRO A 136 18.26 -21.89 1.45
C PRO A 136 17.62 -21.33 2.71
N PRO A 137 17.15 -22.16 3.67
CA PRO A 137 16.46 -21.69 4.88
C PRO A 137 17.23 -20.61 5.65
N GLU A 138 18.55 -20.72 5.72
CA GLU A 138 19.42 -19.78 6.45
C GLU A 138 19.49 -18.40 5.79
N LYS A 139 19.16 -18.31 4.50
CA LYS A 139 19.19 -17.06 3.70
C LYS A 139 17.83 -16.49 3.38
N ARG A 140 16.74 -17.10 3.86
CA ARG A 140 15.35 -16.63 3.59
C ARG A 140 15.10 -15.21 4.11
N THR A 141 15.64 -14.87 5.28
CA THR A 141 15.54 -13.50 5.82
C THR A 141 16.25 -12.48 4.92
N PHE A 142 17.39 -12.84 4.35
CA PHE A 142 18.10 -12.00 3.38
C PHE A 142 17.28 -11.82 2.08
N ALA A 143 16.67 -12.89 1.58
CA ALA A 143 15.80 -12.83 0.41
C ALA A 143 14.60 -11.88 0.62
N LEU A 144 13.94 -12.01 1.79
CA LEU A 144 12.85 -11.11 2.17
C LEU A 144 13.32 -9.65 2.32
N ALA A 145 14.56 -9.44 2.79
CA ALA A 145 15.13 -8.10 2.86
C ALA A 145 15.24 -7.45 1.49
N LEU A 146 15.81 -8.16 0.51
CA LEU A 146 15.91 -7.67 -0.87
C LEU A 146 14.54 -7.39 -1.49
N TRP A 147 13.59 -8.30 -1.28
CA TRP A 147 12.23 -8.13 -1.77
C TRP A 147 11.51 -6.94 -1.11
N SER A 148 11.68 -6.75 0.20
CA SER A 148 11.03 -5.65 0.93
C SER A 148 11.51 -4.26 0.50
N MET A 149 12.78 -4.14 0.04
CA MET A 149 13.29 -2.88 -0.54
C MET A 149 12.45 -2.45 -1.75
N THR A 150 12.04 -3.40 -2.58
CA THR A 150 11.22 -3.13 -3.77
C THR A 150 9.84 -2.55 -3.39
N VAL A 151 9.22 -3.11 -2.35
CA VAL A 151 7.92 -2.66 -1.83
C VAL A 151 7.97 -1.21 -1.32
N ILE A 152 9.15 -0.78 -0.83
CA ILE A 152 9.35 0.57 -0.29
C ILE A 152 9.68 1.57 -1.40
N ILE A 153 10.53 1.18 -2.36
CA ILE A 153 11.03 2.09 -3.40
C ILE A 153 9.96 2.38 -4.46
N ALA A 154 9.18 1.38 -4.85
CA ALA A 154 8.22 1.52 -5.94
C ALA A 154 7.17 2.63 -5.72
N PRO A 155 6.53 2.75 -4.53
CA PRO A 155 5.61 3.85 -4.26
C PRO A 155 6.24 5.25 -4.29
N ILE A 156 7.54 5.35 -3.99
CA ILE A 156 8.28 6.62 -4.06
C ILE A 156 8.55 7.00 -5.53
N CYS A 157 8.92 6.01 -6.35
CA CYS A 157 9.17 6.23 -7.76
C CYS A 157 7.89 6.59 -8.54
N GLY A 158 6.71 6.12 -8.10
CA GLY A 158 5.44 6.31 -8.80
C GLY A 158 5.12 7.77 -9.12
N PRO A 159 4.95 8.65 -8.14
CA PRO A 159 4.66 10.06 -8.37
C PRO A 159 5.75 10.79 -9.18
N ILE A 160 7.02 10.48 -8.94
CA ILE A 160 8.15 11.11 -9.66
C ILE A 160 8.13 10.73 -11.14
N LEU A 161 8.03 9.44 -11.44
CA LEU A 161 7.99 8.95 -12.81
C LEU A 161 6.67 9.33 -13.49
N GLY A 162 5.55 9.28 -12.77
CA GLY A 162 4.24 9.63 -13.28
C GLY A 162 4.15 11.10 -13.69
N GLY A 163 4.62 12.02 -12.83
CA GLY A 163 4.70 13.44 -13.15
C GLY A 163 5.59 13.68 -14.35
N TYR A 164 6.83 13.14 -14.35
CA TYR A 164 7.75 13.29 -15.48
C TYR A 164 7.19 12.77 -16.80
N ILE A 165 6.52 11.61 -16.78
CA ILE A 165 5.92 11.02 -17.99
C ILE A 165 4.73 11.86 -18.48
N CYS A 166 3.86 12.32 -17.61
CA CYS A 166 2.71 13.14 -17.99
C CYS A 166 3.12 14.50 -18.54
N ASP A 167 4.20 15.10 -18.01
CA ASP A 167 4.70 16.41 -18.45
C ASP A 167 5.47 16.36 -19.78
N ASN A 168 6.16 15.25 -20.08
CA ASN A 168 7.08 15.15 -21.22
C ASN A 168 6.62 14.19 -22.32
N PHE A 169 5.69 13.25 -22.02
CA PHE A 169 5.17 12.23 -22.92
C PHE A 169 3.66 12.14 -22.82
N SER A 170 3.04 11.23 -23.57
CA SER A 170 1.61 10.96 -23.40
C SER A 170 1.35 10.11 -22.16
N TRP A 171 0.19 10.32 -21.52
CA TRP A 171 -0.22 9.58 -20.34
C TRP A 171 -0.19 8.04 -20.49
N GLY A 172 -0.41 7.53 -21.70
CA GLY A 172 -0.38 6.09 -21.98
C GLY A 172 0.97 5.43 -21.62
N TRP A 173 2.07 6.18 -21.60
CA TRP A 173 3.38 5.66 -21.23
C TRP A 173 3.47 5.21 -19.77
N ILE A 174 2.62 5.73 -18.85
CA ILE A 174 2.58 5.24 -17.46
C ILE A 174 2.21 3.77 -17.37
N PHE A 175 1.41 3.28 -18.32
CA PHE A 175 1.05 1.87 -18.45
C PHE A 175 2.08 1.11 -19.32
N LEU A 176 2.54 1.71 -20.40
CA LEU A 176 3.45 1.06 -21.35
C LEU A 176 4.77 0.65 -20.71
N ILE A 177 5.26 1.36 -19.70
CA ILE A 177 6.48 1.02 -18.95
C ILE A 177 6.46 -0.39 -18.34
N ASN A 178 5.28 -0.94 -18.05
CA ASN A 178 5.12 -2.29 -17.50
C ASN A 178 5.42 -3.38 -18.53
N VAL A 179 5.26 -3.11 -19.83
CA VAL A 179 5.42 -4.11 -20.89
C VAL A 179 6.87 -4.61 -21.00
N PRO A 180 7.89 -3.74 -21.14
CA PRO A 180 9.28 -4.21 -21.18
C PRO A 180 9.71 -4.87 -19.87
N MET A 181 9.25 -4.38 -18.70
CA MET A 181 9.53 -5.02 -17.44
C MET A 181 8.92 -6.43 -17.36
N GLY A 182 7.67 -6.60 -17.81
CA GLY A 182 7.02 -7.90 -17.88
C GLY A 182 7.73 -8.89 -18.80
N ILE A 183 8.22 -8.45 -19.96
CA ILE A 183 8.99 -9.30 -20.89
C ILE A 183 10.27 -9.81 -20.20
N VAL A 184 10.99 -8.94 -19.49
CA VAL A 184 12.21 -9.33 -18.76
C VAL A 184 11.88 -10.37 -17.67
N VAL A 185 10.83 -10.13 -16.87
CA VAL A 185 10.38 -11.06 -15.82
C VAL A 185 10.01 -12.42 -16.41
N LEU A 186 9.20 -12.43 -17.49
CA LEU A 186 8.78 -13.67 -18.16
C LEU A 186 9.98 -14.45 -18.70
N THR A 187 10.90 -13.79 -19.40
CA THR A 187 12.08 -14.43 -19.97
C THR A 187 12.95 -15.08 -18.90
N LEU A 188 13.24 -14.35 -17.82
CA LEU A 188 14.05 -14.87 -16.71
C LEU A 188 13.35 -16.02 -15.98
N CYS A 189 12.06 -15.88 -15.67
CA CYS A 189 11.35 -16.92 -14.92
C CYS A 189 11.12 -18.18 -15.76
N LEU A 190 10.77 -18.07 -17.06
CA LEU A 190 10.59 -19.21 -17.96
C LEU A 190 11.90 -20.00 -18.16
N THR A 191 13.04 -19.32 -18.19
CA THR A 191 14.34 -19.97 -18.41
C THR A 191 14.91 -20.55 -17.11
N LEU A 192 14.88 -19.78 -16.02
CA LEU A 192 15.61 -20.14 -14.80
C LEU A 192 14.77 -20.95 -13.79
N LEU A 193 13.44 -20.85 -13.81
CA LEU A 193 12.56 -21.62 -12.93
C LEU A 193 11.90 -22.82 -13.62
N LYS A 194 12.37 -23.20 -14.81
CA LYS A 194 11.85 -24.36 -15.55
C LYS A 194 11.99 -25.63 -14.68
N GLY A 195 10.87 -26.37 -14.53
CA GLY A 195 10.84 -27.60 -13.75
C GLY A 195 10.72 -27.41 -12.22
N ARG A 196 10.57 -26.17 -11.72
CA ARG A 196 10.41 -25.85 -10.29
C ARG A 196 8.96 -25.57 -9.88
N GLU A 197 8.01 -26.14 -10.63
CA GLU A 197 6.59 -25.98 -10.31
C GLU A 197 6.25 -26.68 -8.98
N THR A 198 5.30 -26.10 -8.25
CA THR A 198 4.76 -26.69 -7.03
C THR A 198 3.81 -27.84 -7.35
N GLU A 199 3.67 -28.78 -6.41
CA GLU A 199 2.69 -29.83 -6.53
C GLU A 199 1.27 -29.20 -6.57
N THR A 200 0.50 -29.65 -7.55
CA THR A 200 -0.88 -29.20 -7.73
C THR A 200 -1.84 -30.22 -7.14
N SER A 201 -2.90 -29.73 -6.52
CA SER A 201 -3.98 -30.58 -6.01
C SER A 201 -5.31 -30.18 -6.66
N PRO A 202 -6.20 -31.16 -7.00
CA PRO A 202 -7.49 -30.86 -7.61
C PRO A 202 -8.47 -30.27 -6.60
N VAL A 203 -8.19 -29.04 -6.17
CA VAL A 203 -9.02 -28.34 -5.20
C VAL A 203 -10.22 -27.72 -5.90
N LYS A 204 -11.43 -27.99 -5.42
CA LYS A 204 -12.64 -27.34 -5.92
C LYS A 204 -12.68 -25.87 -5.49
N MET A 205 -13.06 -24.99 -6.42
CA MET A 205 -13.29 -23.58 -6.11
C MET A 205 -14.58 -23.45 -5.30
N ASN A 206 -14.51 -22.74 -4.19
CA ASN A 206 -15.64 -22.41 -3.35
C ASN A 206 -16.37 -21.19 -3.93
N LEU A 207 -17.34 -21.42 -4.84
CA LEU A 207 -18.08 -20.34 -5.49
C LEU A 207 -18.87 -19.46 -4.51
N PRO A 208 -19.59 -20.00 -3.50
CA PRO A 208 -20.24 -19.14 -2.50
C PRO A 208 -19.25 -18.26 -1.74
N GLY A 209 -18.11 -18.81 -1.29
CA GLY A 209 -17.06 -18.02 -0.64
C GLY A 209 -16.50 -16.93 -1.55
N LEU A 210 -16.29 -17.24 -2.85
CA LEU A 210 -15.84 -16.24 -3.83
C LEU A 210 -16.87 -15.12 -4.02
N THR A 211 -18.16 -15.43 -4.12
CA THR A 211 -19.21 -14.42 -4.25
C THR A 211 -19.27 -13.51 -3.02
N LEU A 212 -19.21 -14.10 -1.82
CA LEU A 212 -19.19 -13.34 -0.57
C LEU A 212 -17.94 -12.46 -0.46
N LEU A 213 -16.78 -12.94 -0.93
CA LEU A 213 -15.54 -12.18 -0.98
C LEU A 213 -15.66 -10.99 -1.94
N VAL A 214 -16.18 -11.20 -3.14
CA VAL A 214 -16.36 -10.13 -4.15
C VAL A 214 -17.31 -9.06 -3.64
N LEU A 215 -18.46 -9.44 -3.10
CA LEU A 215 -19.45 -8.49 -2.56
C LEU A 215 -18.94 -7.79 -1.31
N GLY A 216 -18.29 -8.53 -0.41
CA GLY A 216 -17.79 -8.01 0.85
C GLY A 216 -16.60 -7.07 0.68
N VAL A 217 -15.54 -7.54 0.06
CA VAL A 217 -14.30 -6.76 -0.13
C VAL A 217 -14.48 -5.71 -1.23
N GLY A 218 -15.12 -6.07 -2.34
CA GLY A 218 -15.37 -5.15 -3.44
C GLY A 218 -16.28 -3.99 -3.01
N GLY A 219 -17.39 -4.29 -2.33
CA GLY A 219 -18.29 -3.26 -1.80
C GLY A 219 -17.60 -2.39 -0.76
N LEU A 220 -16.80 -2.97 0.15
CA LEU A 220 -16.02 -2.22 1.14
C LEU A 220 -15.01 -1.28 0.47
N GLN A 221 -14.28 -1.77 -0.53
CA GLN A 221 -13.28 -0.97 -1.23
C GLN A 221 -13.93 0.23 -1.95
N ILE A 222 -15.04 -0.01 -2.69
CA ILE A 222 -15.76 1.08 -3.37
C ILE A 222 -16.31 2.08 -2.34
N MET A 223 -16.88 1.59 -1.24
CA MET A 223 -17.37 2.45 -0.15
C MET A 223 -16.26 3.34 0.42
N LEU A 224 -15.06 2.77 0.65
CA LEU A 224 -13.93 3.51 1.19
C LEU A 224 -13.37 4.53 0.20
N ASP A 225 -13.27 4.16 -1.09
CA ASP A 225 -12.72 5.03 -2.13
C ASP A 225 -13.66 6.19 -2.46
N LYS A 226 -14.98 5.91 -2.54
CA LYS A 226 -16.01 6.90 -2.94
C LYS A 226 -16.75 7.55 -1.77
N GLY A 227 -16.48 7.11 -0.55
CA GLY A 227 -17.18 7.59 0.63
C GLY A 227 -17.09 9.12 0.81
N ARG A 228 -15.91 9.70 0.60
CA ARG A 228 -15.68 11.14 0.70
C ARG A 228 -16.42 11.89 -0.40
N ASP A 229 -16.32 11.44 -1.65
CA ASP A 229 -16.91 12.09 -2.82
C ASP A 229 -18.46 12.11 -2.76
N LEU A 230 -19.05 11.07 -2.15
CA LEU A 230 -20.48 10.87 -2.01
C LEU A 230 -21.06 11.26 -0.63
N ASP A 231 -20.29 12.02 0.16
CA ASP A 231 -20.69 12.48 1.50
C ASP A 231 -21.12 11.35 2.46
N TRP A 232 -20.41 10.23 2.38
CA TRP A 232 -20.54 9.08 3.31
C TRP A 232 -22.00 8.61 3.48
N PHE A 233 -22.46 8.48 4.71
CA PHE A 233 -23.79 7.94 5.05
C PHE A 233 -24.95 8.88 4.72
N ASN A 234 -24.74 10.03 4.11
CA ASN A 234 -25.78 10.85 3.50
C ASN A 234 -26.17 10.30 2.12
N SER A 235 -25.34 9.45 1.50
CA SER A 235 -25.61 8.80 0.22
C SER A 235 -26.25 7.43 0.39
N SER A 236 -27.39 7.18 -0.26
CA SER A 236 -28.04 5.88 -0.31
C SER A 236 -27.12 4.79 -0.88
N THR A 237 -26.28 5.13 -1.86
CA THR A 237 -25.32 4.21 -2.48
C THR A 237 -24.29 3.72 -1.45
N ILE A 238 -23.73 4.62 -0.64
CA ILE A 238 -22.75 4.27 0.41
C ILE A 238 -23.41 3.42 1.50
N ILE A 239 -24.65 3.74 1.89
CA ILE A 239 -25.41 2.93 2.87
C ILE A 239 -25.59 1.50 2.36
N ILE A 240 -26.05 1.35 1.11
CA ILE A 240 -26.27 0.03 0.49
C ILE A 240 -24.95 -0.74 0.41
N LEU A 241 -23.86 -0.12 -0.07
CA LEU A 241 -22.54 -0.73 -0.15
C LEU A 241 -22.05 -1.17 1.24
N THR A 242 -22.25 -0.35 2.27
CA THR A 242 -21.88 -0.66 3.65
C THR A 242 -22.64 -1.89 4.16
N VAL A 243 -23.95 -1.91 4.02
CA VAL A 243 -24.82 -3.01 4.47
C VAL A 243 -24.45 -4.30 3.76
N VAL A 244 -24.34 -4.26 2.41
CA VAL A 244 -23.95 -5.42 1.60
C VAL A 244 -22.57 -5.92 2.00
N SER A 245 -21.59 -5.03 2.17
CA SER A 245 -20.23 -5.40 2.58
C SER A 245 -20.18 -6.05 3.95
N VAL A 246 -20.82 -5.43 4.95
CA VAL A 246 -20.81 -5.96 6.33
C VAL A 246 -21.46 -7.34 6.40
N ILE A 247 -22.65 -7.49 5.79
CA ILE A 247 -23.35 -8.79 5.75
C ILE A 247 -22.50 -9.83 5.03
N SER A 248 -21.95 -9.48 3.86
CA SER A 248 -21.12 -10.41 3.06
C SER A 248 -19.83 -10.80 3.77
N LEU A 249 -19.14 -9.88 4.46
CA LEU A 249 -17.91 -10.17 5.21
C LEU A 249 -18.19 -11.06 6.43
N ILE A 250 -19.27 -10.78 7.18
CA ILE A 250 -19.67 -11.65 8.31
C ILE A 250 -20.02 -13.04 7.80
N SER A 251 -20.82 -13.12 6.74
CA SER A 251 -21.20 -14.40 6.11
C SER A 251 -19.96 -15.13 5.54
N LEU A 252 -18.99 -14.41 4.99
CA LEU A 252 -17.73 -14.97 4.51
C LEU A 252 -16.95 -15.63 5.65
N VAL A 253 -16.77 -14.95 6.79
CA VAL A 253 -16.05 -15.52 7.94
C VAL A 253 -16.74 -16.80 8.45
N ILE A 254 -18.07 -16.78 8.56
CA ILE A 254 -18.84 -17.96 8.99
C ILE A 254 -18.68 -19.10 7.97
N TRP A 255 -18.84 -18.81 6.68
CA TRP A 255 -18.73 -19.78 5.59
C TRP A 255 -17.32 -20.39 5.51
N GLU A 256 -16.28 -19.57 5.55
CA GLU A 256 -14.88 -20.01 5.46
C GLU A 256 -14.44 -20.82 6.70
N SER A 257 -15.06 -20.59 7.87
CA SER A 257 -14.79 -21.36 9.09
C SER A 257 -15.41 -22.78 9.06
N THR A 258 -16.45 -22.99 8.26
CA THR A 258 -17.20 -24.26 8.18
C THR A 258 -16.96 -25.02 6.87
N SER A 259 -16.40 -24.35 5.85
CA SER A 259 -16.18 -24.93 4.52
C SER A 259 -15.02 -25.94 4.51
N GLU A 260 -15.21 -27.08 3.85
CA GLU A 260 -14.14 -28.07 3.61
C GLU A 260 -13.04 -27.52 2.67
N ASN A 261 -13.40 -26.55 1.82
CA ASN A 261 -12.51 -25.97 0.82
C ASN A 261 -12.48 -24.44 0.94
N PRO A 262 -11.96 -23.88 2.06
CA PRO A 262 -11.97 -22.43 2.28
C PRO A 262 -11.05 -21.70 1.29
N ILE A 263 -11.45 -20.50 0.84
CA ILE A 263 -10.60 -19.60 0.05
C ILE A 263 -9.53 -18.99 0.95
N LEU A 264 -9.95 -18.56 2.15
CA LEU A 264 -9.09 -18.03 3.19
C LEU A 264 -8.70 -19.14 4.16
N ASP A 265 -7.41 -19.52 4.19
CA ASP A 265 -6.94 -20.55 5.14
C ASP A 265 -6.89 -19.98 6.57
N LEU A 266 -8.05 -19.95 7.23
CA LEU A 266 -8.16 -19.48 8.62
C LEU A 266 -7.37 -20.36 9.61
N SER A 267 -6.93 -21.57 9.20
CA SER A 267 -6.10 -22.42 10.04
C SER A 267 -4.74 -21.81 10.36
N LEU A 268 -4.26 -20.87 9.56
CA LEU A 268 -3.03 -20.13 9.79
C LEU A 268 -3.07 -19.32 11.10
N PHE A 269 -4.25 -18.83 11.49
CA PHE A 269 -4.43 -18.11 12.75
C PHE A 269 -4.31 -18.98 14.00
N LYS A 270 -4.25 -20.32 13.86
CA LYS A 270 -3.87 -21.22 14.96
C LYS A 270 -2.37 -21.05 15.33
N SER A 271 -1.55 -20.58 14.39
CA SER A 271 -0.16 -20.21 14.68
C SER A 271 -0.11 -18.87 15.40
N ARG A 272 0.38 -18.87 16.64
CA ARG A 272 0.49 -17.66 17.47
C ARG A 272 1.34 -16.57 16.79
N ASN A 273 2.46 -16.94 16.19
CA ASN A 273 3.36 -15.99 15.54
C ASN A 273 2.71 -15.39 14.29
N PHE A 274 1.99 -16.19 13.49
CA PHE A 274 1.24 -15.70 12.35
C PHE A 274 0.18 -14.70 12.78
N THR A 275 -0.64 -15.04 13.78
CA THR A 275 -1.71 -14.14 14.28
C THR A 275 -1.15 -12.82 14.78
N ILE A 276 -0.14 -12.86 15.65
CA ILE A 276 0.46 -11.64 16.20
C ILE A 276 1.11 -10.80 15.11
N GLY A 277 1.84 -11.44 14.18
CA GLY A 277 2.46 -10.75 13.07
C GLY A 277 1.44 -10.09 12.14
N ILE A 278 0.35 -10.80 11.77
CA ILE A 278 -0.73 -10.25 10.92
C ILE A 278 -1.45 -9.10 11.61
N VAL A 279 -1.84 -9.25 12.88
CA VAL A 279 -2.51 -8.17 13.62
C VAL A 279 -1.59 -6.95 13.74
N SER A 280 -0.31 -7.16 14.06
CA SER A 280 0.67 -6.07 14.15
C SER A 280 0.85 -5.33 12.83
N ILE A 281 1.00 -6.06 11.70
CA ILE A 281 1.19 -5.44 10.38
C ILE A 281 -0.07 -4.72 9.93
N THR A 282 -1.26 -5.29 10.18
CA THR A 282 -2.56 -4.72 9.83
C THR A 282 -2.78 -3.40 10.57
N CYS A 283 -2.63 -3.39 11.89
CA CYS A 283 -2.82 -2.19 12.70
C CYS A 283 -1.77 -1.10 12.38
N ALA A 284 -0.50 -1.49 12.22
CA ALA A 284 0.54 -0.53 11.90
C ALA A 284 0.40 0.03 10.47
N TYR A 285 0.00 -0.82 9.50
CA TYR A 285 -0.18 -0.40 8.11
C TYR A 285 -1.36 0.56 7.93
N LEU A 286 -2.40 0.45 8.77
CA LEU A 286 -3.52 1.39 8.79
C LEU A 286 -3.04 2.84 9.00
N PHE A 287 -2.21 3.08 10.02
CA PHE A 287 -1.68 4.43 10.29
C PHE A 287 -0.58 4.83 9.30
N TYR A 288 0.25 3.88 8.89
CA TYR A 288 1.33 4.12 7.92
C TYR A 288 0.80 4.56 6.55
N SER A 289 -0.20 3.86 6.00
CA SER A 289 -0.77 4.17 4.68
C SER A 289 -1.50 5.52 4.66
N GLY A 290 -2.20 5.86 5.72
CA GLY A 290 -2.82 7.17 5.87
C GLY A 290 -1.79 8.31 5.80
N ALA A 291 -0.67 8.17 6.51
CA ALA A 291 0.39 9.17 6.50
C ALA A 291 1.13 9.29 5.15
N ILE A 292 1.26 8.17 4.40
CA ILE A 292 1.85 8.19 3.04
C ILE A 292 1.03 9.07 2.10
N VAL A 293 -0.29 9.01 2.18
CA VAL A 293 -1.19 9.78 1.30
C VAL A 293 -1.36 11.20 1.80
N LEU A 294 -1.50 11.40 3.11
CA LEU A 294 -1.68 12.72 3.73
C LEU A 294 -0.50 13.64 3.45
N MET A 295 0.74 13.13 3.56
CA MET A 295 1.94 13.97 3.50
C MET A 295 2.13 14.70 2.16
N PRO A 296 2.09 14.04 0.97
CA PRO A 296 2.20 14.74 -0.29
C PRO A 296 1.03 15.70 -0.57
N GLN A 297 -0.18 15.36 -0.13
CA GLN A 297 -1.34 16.25 -0.30
C GLN A 297 -1.21 17.49 0.58
N LEU A 298 -0.80 17.34 1.85
CA LEU A 298 -0.52 18.48 2.72
C LEU A 298 0.47 19.45 2.07
N LEU A 299 1.59 18.95 1.51
CA LEU A 299 2.60 19.79 0.86
C LEU A 299 2.04 20.50 -0.39
N GLN A 300 1.17 19.83 -1.15
CA GLN A 300 0.58 20.42 -2.34
C GLN A 300 -0.51 21.46 -1.99
N GLU A 301 -1.35 21.20 -1.01
CA GLU A 301 -2.47 22.06 -0.65
C GLU A 301 -2.07 23.24 0.26
N THR A 302 -1.02 23.09 1.10
CA THR A 302 -0.63 24.15 2.05
C THR A 302 0.62 24.91 1.66
N MET A 303 1.53 24.30 0.86
CA MET A 303 2.84 24.88 0.53
C MET A 303 3.03 25.04 -0.98
N GLU A 304 1.97 24.82 -1.77
CA GLU A 304 1.96 24.96 -3.23
C GLU A 304 3.05 24.12 -3.96
N TYR A 305 3.52 23.04 -3.34
CA TYR A 305 4.47 22.14 -3.98
C TYR A 305 3.80 21.42 -5.15
N ASN A 306 4.48 21.36 -6.29
CA ASN A 306 4.04 20.46 -7.35
C ASN A 306 4.27 18.99 -6.95
N ALA A 307 3.66 18.05 -7.68
CA ALA A 307 3.73 16.63 -7.38
C ALA A 307 5.17 16.08 -7.33
N ILE A 308 6.08 16.61 -8.17
CA ILE A 308 7.50 16.22 -8.20
C ILE A 308 8.21 16.63 -6.92
N TRP A 309 8.07 17.88 -6.48
CA TRP A 309 8.69 18.37 -5.24
C TRP A 309 8.10 17.71 -4.01
N ALA A 310 6.79 17.46 -3.98
CA ALA A 310 6.15 16.68 -2.90
C ALA A 310 6.68 15.24 -2.83
N GLY A 311 6.88 14.60 -3.99
CA GLY A 311 7.51 13.28 -4.09
C GLY A 311 8.98 13.29 -3.64
N LEU A 312 9.75 14.29 -4.05
CA LEU A 312 11.16 14.45 -3.64
C LEU A 312 11.28 14.72 -2.13
N ALA A 313 10.37 15.48 -1.54
CA ALA A 313 10.33 15.71 -0.10
C ALA A 313 10.06 14.42 0.68
N TYR A 314 9.30 13.47 0.08
CA TYR A 314 9.02 12.16 0.66
C TYR A 314 10.14 11.13 0.43
N ALA A 315 10.91 11.25 -0.66
CA ALA A 315 11.91 10.27 -1.10
C ALA A 315 12.98 9.87 -0.06
N PRO A 316 13.44 10.75 0.85
CA PRO A 316 14.47 10.41 1.85
C PRO A 316 14.09 9.25 2.79
N ILE A 317 12.80 8.92 2.92
CA ILE A 317 12.31 7.76 3.68
C ILE A 317 12.85 6.43 3.12
N GLY A 318 13.17 6.37 1.83
CA GLY A 318 13.68 5.18 1.15
C GLY A 318 15.18 4.93 1.37
N ILE A 319 15.96 5.92 1.82
CA ILE A 319 17.42 5.82 1.92
C ILE A 319 17.83 4.77 2.97
N MET A 320 17.29 4.87 4.17
CA MET A 320 17.64 3.96 5.27
C MET A 320 17.24 2.51 5.02
N PRO A 321 16.06 2.19 4.47
CA PRO A 321 15.71 0.82 4.08
C PRO A 321 16.70 0.21 3.08
N LEU A 322 17.19 0.99 2.10
CA LEU A 322 18.19 0.52 1.13
C LEU A 322 19.50 0.08 1.80
N LEU A 323 19.93 0.81 2.82
CA LEU A 323 21.19 0.55 3.53
C LEU A 323 21.03 -0.51 4.62
N ILE A 324 19.93 -0.48 5.37
CA ILE A 324 19.78 -1.28 6.60
C ILE A 324 19.10 -2.62 6.34
N SER A 325 18.15 -2.74 5.40
CA SER A 325 17.45 -4.01 5.17
C SER A 325 18.37 -5.15 4.79
N PRO A 326 19.40 -4.99 3.92
CA PRO A 326 20.38 -6.06 3.66
C PRO A 326 21.18 -6.46 4.90
N LEU A 327 21.50 -5.50 5.79
CA LEU A 327 22.19 -5.79 7.05
C LEU A 327 21.32 -6.60 8.00
N ILE A 328 20.02 -6.21 8.14
CA ILE A 328 19.05 -7.00 8.91
C ILE A 328 18.90 -8.39 8.29
N GLY A 329 18.82 -8.50 6.96
CA GLY A 329 18.73 -9.76 6.26
C GLY A 329 19.92 -10.69 6.55
N ARG A 330 21.14 -10.14 6.64
CA ARG A 330 22.37 -10.90 6.89
C ARG A 330 22.55 -11.27 8.35
N TYR A 331 22.23 -10.37 9.27
CA TYR A 331 22.48 -10.53 10.71
C TYR A 331 21.21 -10.83 11.51
N GLY A 332 20.05 -10.80 10.90
CA GLY A 332 18.75 -10.95 11.56
C GLY A 332 18.56 -12.26 12.32
N ASN A 333 19.24 -13.34 11.88
CA ASN A 333 19.25 -14.62 12.61
C ASN A 333 19.93 -14.55 14.00
N LYS A 334 20.69 -13.47 14.27
CA LYS A 334 21.38 -13.23 15.54
C LYS A 334 20.66 -12.23 16.44
N ILE A 335 19.65 -11.55 15.94
CA ILE A 335 18.91 -10.48 16.62
C ILE A 335 17.48 -10.95 16.85
N ASP A 336 16.93 -10.68 18.03
CA ASP A 336 15.51 -10.91 18.28
C ASP A 336 14.67 -9.93 17.42
N MET A 337 13.85 -10.49 16.52
CA MET A 337 13.01 -9.71 15.61
C MET A 337 12.03 -8.78 16.35
N ARG A 338 11.61 -9.12 17.58
CA ARG A 338 10.74 -8.28 18.40
C ARG A 338 11.41 -6.96 18.78
N VAL A 339 12.72 -6.99 19.05
CA VAL A 339 13.50 -5.79 19.39
C VAL A 339 13.54 -4.84 18.17
N LEU A 340 13.76 -5.38 16.96
CA LEU A 340 13.75 -4.59 15.74
C LEU A 340 12.39 -3.95 15.47
N VAL A 341 11.29 -4.70 15.66
CA VAL A 341 9.93 -4.17 15.49
C VAL A 341 9.61 -3.11 16.54
N THR A 342 10.01 -3.34 17.80
CA THR A 342 9.84 -2.35 18.88
C THR A 342 10.59 -1.05 18.56
N PHE A 343 11.85 -1.16 18.11
CA PHE A 343 12.63 -0.01 17.65
C PHE A 343 11.91 0.73 16.51
N SER A 344 11.39 -0.02 15.52
CA SER A 344 10.63 0.54 14.40
C SER A 344 9.41 1.33 14.87
N PHE A 345 8.58 0.73 15.74
CA PHE A 345 7.36 1.39 16.22
C PHE A 345 7.67 2.64 17.06
N LEU A 346 8.70 2.60 17.90
CA LEU A 346 9.14 3.78 18.65
C LEU A 346 9.67 4.87 17.73
N MET A 347 10.43 4.51 16.69
CA MET A 347 10.90 5.49 15.70
C MET A 347 9.76 6.09 14.89
N TYR A 348 8.73 5.29 14.50
CA TYR A 348 7.51 5.85 13.91
C TYR A 348 6.83 6.86 14.85
N ALA A 349 6.68 6.49 16.12
CA ALA A 349 6.08 7.35 17.12
C ALA A 349 6.85 8.68 17.27
N VAL A 350 8.17 8.62 17.36
CA VAL A 350 9.03 9.81 17.45
C VAL A 350 8.88 10.68 16.19
N CYS A 351 8.96 10.10 14.99
CA CYS A 351 8.87 10.87 13.76
C CYS A 351 7.49 11.50 13.55
N TYR A 352 6.41 10.77 13.87
CA TYR A 352 5.06 11.33 13.78
C TYR A 352 4.81 12.40 14.85
N TYR A 353 5.30 12.21 16.08
CA TYR A 353 5.24 13.25 17.10
C TYR A 353 6.05 14.48 16.69
N TRP A 354 7.26 14.31 16.14
CA TRP A 354 8.08 15.40 15.62
C TRP A 354 7.30 16.22 14.60
N ARG A 355 6.69 15.59 13.58
CA ARG A 355 5.84 16.28 12.62
C ARG A 355 4.69 17.02 13.30
N SER A 356 4.02 16.39 14.26
CA SER A 356 2.85 16.97 14.93
C SER A 356 3.14 18.27 15.70
N VAL A 357 4.40 18.59 15.95
CA VAL A 357 4.80 19.80 16.68
C VAL A 357 5.60 20.80 15.83
N THR A 358 6.11 20.36 14.65
CA THR A 358 6.96 21.22 13.81
C THR A 358 6.33 21.61 12.48
N PHE A 359 5.33 20.85 11.99
CA PHE A 359 4.74 21.14 10.69
C PHE A 359 3.78 22.31 10.77
N MET A 360 4.12 23.35 10.01
CA MET A 360 3.34 24.57 9.80
C MET A 360 3.56 25.04 8.35
N PRO A 361 2.68 25.85 7.75
CA PRO A 361 2.77 26.26 6.35
C PRO A 361 4.10 26.94 5.97
N THR A 362 4.79 27.52 6.95
CA THR A 362 6.07 28.25 6.75
C THR A 362 7.31 27.39 7.02
N ILE A 363 7.17 26.06 7.23
CA ILE A 363 8.33 25.20 7.50
C ILE A 363 9.25 25.14 6.27
N ASP A 364 10.56 25.18 6.50
CA ASP A 364 11.55 25.04 5.45
C ASP A 364 11.66 23.59 4.93
N PHE A 365 12.22 23.43 3.75
CA PHE A 365 12.39 22.12 3.10
C PHE A 365 13.18 21.13 3.95
N THR A 366 14.18 21.62 4.70
CA THR A 366 14.98 20.79 5.61
C THR A 366 14.14 20.25 6.76
N GLY A 367 13.25 21.06 7.32
CA GLY A 367 12.31 20.65 8.37
C GLY A 367 11.34 19.56 7.90
N ILE A 368 11.00 19.55 6.60
CA ILE A 368 10.16 18.50 6.00
C ILE A 368 10.97 17.22 5.80
N ILE A 369 12.19 17.29 5.27
CA ILE A 369 13.01 16.12 4.91
C ILE A 369 13.53 15.36 6.13
N MET A 370 13.94 16.07 7.19
CA MET A 370 14.57 15.43 8.35
C MET A 370 13.70 14.37 9.02
N PRO A 371 12.42 14.61 9.34
CA PRO A 371 11.56 13.55 9.88
C PRO A 371 11.38 12.38 8.91
N GLN A 372 11.39 12.60 7.59
CA GLN A 372 11.30 11.54 6.57
C GLN A 372 12.54 10.65 6.59
N PHE A 373 13.74 11.27 6.62
CA PHE A 373 14.99 10.53 6.68
C PHE A 373 15.08 9.64 7.92
N PHE A 374 14.76 10.18 9.10
CA PHE A 374 14.74 9.40 10.34
C PHE A 374 13.63 8.33 10.34
N GLN A 375 12.48 8.59 9.74
CA GLN A 375 11.44 7.58 9.58
C GLN A 375 11.90 6.41 8.70
N GLY A 376 12.87 6.60 7.83
CA GLY A 376 13.50 5.54 7.05
C GLY A 376 14.07 4.42 7.93
N PHE A 377 14.62 4.71 9.13
CA PHE A 377 15.04 3.68 10.09
C PHE A 377 13.86 2.84 10.57
N ALA A 378 12.72 3.48 10.82
CA ALA A 378 11.51 2.77 11.21
C ALA A 378 11.05 1.83 10.09
N VAL A 379 10.99 2.30 8.85
CA VAL A 379 10.57 1.52 7.67
C VAL A 379 11.50 0.33 7.44
N ALA A 380 12.82 0.51 7.60
CA ALA A 380 13.80 -0.57 7.46
C ALA A 380 13.57 -1.73 8.45
N CYS A 381 13.18 -1.39 9.68
CA CYS A 381 12.95 -2.36 10.76
C CYS A 381 11.48 -2.81 10.87
N PHE A 382 10.60 -2.45 9.93
CA PHE A 382 9.17 -2.72 9.96
C PHE A 382 8.77 -3.98 9.21
N PHE A 383 8.82 -3.92 7.87
CA PHE A 383 8.25 -4.97 7.02
C PHE A 383 8.97 -6.32 7.16
N LEU A 384 10.29 -6.31 7.10
CA LEU A 384 11.09 -7.52 7.12
C LEU A 384 10.97 -8.28 8.44
N PRO A 385 11.17 -7.68 9.62
CA PRO A 385 11.04 -8.40 10.88
C PRO A 385 9.61 -8.91 11.15
N LEU A 386 8.56 -8.13 10.84
CA LEU A 386 7.18 -8.57 11.02
C LEU A 386 6.81 -9.73 10.10
N THR A 387 7.24 -9.70 8.84
CA THR A 387 7.04 -10.81 7.90
C THR A 387 7.78 -12.06 8.38
N THR A 388 9.01 -11.91 8.88
CA THR A 388 9.80 -13.02 9.43
C THR A 388 9.13 -13.65 10.64
N ILE A 389 8.59 -12.83 11.56
CA ILE A 389 7.78 -13.31 12.71
C ILE A 389 6.56 -14.06 12.22
N SER A 390 5.80 -13.48 11.28
CA SER A 390 4.55 -14.06 10.78
C SER A 390 4.77 -15.43 10.12
N PHE A 391 5.88 -15.61 9.39
CA PHE A 391 6.14 -16.85 8.65
C PHE A 391 6.95 -17.86 9.44
N SER A 392 7.39 -17.53 10.64
CA SER A 392 8.17 -18.43 11.49
C SER A 392 7.35 -19.65 11.90
N GLY A 393 7.94 -20.85 11.71
CA GLY A 393 7.32 -22.12 12.07
C GLY A 393 6.22 -22.60 11.11
N LEU A 394 5.99 -21.90 9.97
CA LEU A 394 5.08 -22.38 8.94
C LEU A 394 5.79 -23.34 7.98
N PRO A 395 5.12 -24.43 7.55
CA PRO A 395 5.65 -25.33 6.54
C PRO A 395 5.65 -24.66 5.14
N ASP A 396 6.60 -25.07 4.30
CA ASP A 396 6.86 -24.45 2.99
C ASP A 396 5.63 -24.49 2.07
N ASN A 397 4.78 -25.52 2.15
CA ASN A 397 3.56 -25.64 1.36
C ASN A 397 2.47 -24.63 1.74
N LYS A 398 2.58 -23.95 2.87
CA LYS A 398 1.65 -22.92 3.32
C LYS A 398 2.12 -21.49 3.03
N PHE A 399 3.33 -21.29 2.49
CA PHE A 399 3.88 -19.94 2.25
C PHE A 399 3.02 -19.11 1.30
N ALA A 400 2.49 -19.69 0.20
CA ALA A 400 1.61 -18.96 -0.71
C ALA A 400 0.33 -18.48 -0.02
N ASN A 401 -0.30 -19.34 0.78
CA ASN A 401 -1.50 -18.98 1.54
C ASN A 401 -1.18 -17.92 2.61
N ALA A 402 -0.08 -18.08 3.34
CA ALA A 402 0.34 -17.14 4.38
C ALA A 402 0.70 -15.78 3.78
N SER A 403 1.41 -15.74 2.67
CA SER A 403 1.74 -14.53 1.95
C SER A 403 0.49 -13.84 1.39
N SER A 404 -0.40 -14.61 0.76
CA SER A 404 -1.69 -14.11 0.26
C SER A 404 -2.50 -13.47 1.38
N MET A 405 -2.66 -14.16 2.51
CA MET A 405 -3.41 -13.67 3.68
C MET A 405 -2.76 -12.42 4.28
N SER A 406 -1.43 -12.41 4.45
CA SER A 406 -0.69 -11.25 4.96
C SER A 406 -0.85 -10.02 4.05
N ASN A 407 -0.72 -10.21 2.75
CA ASN A 407 -0.88 -9.12 1.78
C ASN A 407 -2.34 -8.64 1.68
N PHE A 408 -3.32 -9.55 1.81
CA PHE A 408 -4.74 -9.19 1.86
C PHE A 408 -5.04 -8.26 3.03
N PHE A 409 -4.68 -8.65 4.26
CA PHE A 409 -4.92 -7.81 5.44
C PHE A 409 -4.17 -6.49 5.37
N ARG A 410 -2.94 -6.49 4.85
CA ARG A 410 -2.16 -5.28 4.64
C ARG A 410 -2.84 -4.34 3.64
N THR A 411 -3.29 -4.84 2.50
CA THR A 411 -3.95 -4.02 1.47
C THR A 411 -5.26 -3.46 1.99
N LEU A 412 -6.07 -4.30 2.64
CA LEU A 412 -7.35 -3.89 3.21
C LEU A 412 -7.16 -2.81 4.29
N SER A 413 -6.22 -3.03 5.22
CA SER A 413 -5.91 -2.03 6.26
C SER A 413 -5.35 -0.74 5.66
N GLY A 414 -4.60 -0.83 4.56
CA GLY A 414 -4.12 0.33 3.82
C GLY A 414 -5.26 1.18 3.28
N SER A 415 -6.22 0.58 2.61
CA SER A 415 -7.40 1.28 2.09
C SER A 415 -8.24 1.91 3.20
N VAL A 416 -8.50 1.16 4.27
CA VAL A 416 -9.21 1.69 5.45
C VAL A 416 -8.44 2.87 6.06
N GLY A 417 -7.12 2.72 6.25
CA GLY A 417 -6.27 3.74 6.84
C GLY A 417 -6.22 5.03 6.02
N THR A 418 -6.07 4.92 4.71
CA THR A 418 -6.10 6.06 3.80
C THR A 418 -7.45 6.77 3.85
N SER A 419 -8.55 6.03 3.69
CA SER A 419 -9.90 6.59 3.69
C SER A 419 -10.24 7.28 5.01
N LEU A 420 -9.95 6.64 6.16
CA LEU A 420 -10.17 7.25 7.48
C LEU A 420 -9.32 8.50 7.68
N THR A 421 -8.05 8.46 7.30
CA THR A 421 -7.13 9.60 7.45
C THR A 421 -7.63 10.80 6.66
N MET A 422 -7.99 10.59 5.38
CA MET A 422 -8.46 11.66 4.51
C MET A 422 -9.81 12.24 4.96
N THR A 423 -10.71 11.39 5.44
CA THR A 423 -11.99 11.83 6.00
C THR A 423 -11.81 12.62 7.29
N LEU A 424 -10.96 12.14 8.19
CA LEU A 424 -10.65 12.86 9.44
C LEU A 424 -9.98 14.20 9.16
N TRP A 425 -9.05 14.23 8.19
CA TRP A 425 -8.36 15.45 7.79
C TRP A 425 -9.35 16.52 7.32
N GLY A 426 -10.24 16.19 6.39
CA GLY A 426 -11.25 17.16 5.90
C GLY A 426 -12.27 17.58 6.97
N ARG A 427 -12.75 16.64 7.83
CA ARG A 427 -13.67 17.01 8.92
C ARG A 427 -13.02 17.89 9.97
N ARG A 428 -11.77 17.62 10.33
CA ARG A 428 -11.02 18.43 11.30
C ARG A 428 -10.64 19.78 10.71
N GLU A 429 -10.30 19.83 9.41
CA GLU A 429 -10.10 21.09 8.66
C GLU A 429 -11.33 21.99 8.77
N SER A 430 -12.52 21.49 8.40
CA SER A 430 -13.76 22.26 8.47
C SER A 430 -14.06 22.76 9.90
N LEU A 431 -13.76 21.94 10.92
CA LEU A 431 -13.90 22.32 12.32
C LEU A 431 -12.97 23.48 12.69
N HIS A 432 -11.65 23.33 12.38
CA HIS A 432 -10.64 24.35 12.69
C HIS A 432 -10.84 25.62 11.88
N HIS A 433 -11.24 25.49 10.61
CA HIS A 433 -11.60 26.61 9.76
C HIS A 433 -12.73 27.43 10.39
N SER A 434 -13.80 26.78 10.83
CA SER A 434 -14.92 27.43 11.52
C SER A 434 -14.49 28.10 12.82
N GLN A 435 -13.61 27.46 13.61
CA GLN A 435 -13.10 28.03 14.86
C GLN A 435 -12.20 29.25 14.62
N LEU A 436 -11.32 29.19 13.64
CA LEU A 436 -10.43 30.32 13.28
C LEU A 436 -11.23 31.48 12.69
N THR A 437 -12.18 31.21 11.83
CA THR A 437 -13.05 32.25 11.25
C THR A 437 -13.86 32.96 12.32
N ALA A 438 -14.34 32.24 13.33
CA ALA A 438 -15.11 32.83 14.44
C ALA A 438 -14.29 33.81 15.30
N THR A 439 -12.95 33.77 15.23
CA THR A 439 -12.06 34.71 15.92
C THR A 439 -11.80 35.99 15.12
N ILE A 440 -12.18 36.02 13.86
CA ILE A 440 -12.00 37.17 12.97
C ILE A 440 -13.27 38.01 13.02
N ASP A 441 -13.24 39.04 13.86
CA ASP A 441 -14.33 40.00 14.00
C ASP A 441 -13.90 41.38 13.47
N GLN A 442 -14.81 42.04 12.77
CA GLN A 442 -14.63 43.43 12.32
C GLN A 442 -14.33 44.43 13.45
N PHE A 443 -14.62 44.06 14.69
CA PHE A 443 -14.30 44.85 15.90
C PHE A 443 -12.90 44.52 16.45
N ASN A 444 -12.20 43.52 15.90
CA ASN A 444 -10.83 43.20 16.32
C ASN A 444 -9.85 44.28 15.81
N PRO A 445 -9.15 45.01 16.70
CA PRO A 445 -8.24 46.06 16.29
C PRO A 445 -7.11 45.59 15.37
N VAL A 446 -6.62 44.36 15.56
CA VAL A 446 -5.57 43.73 14.73
C VAL A 446 -6.10 43.47 13.33
N PHE A 447 -7.34 42.96 13.20
CA PHE A 447 -7.98 42.74 11.91
C PHE A 447 -8.12 44.07 11.15
N ASN A 448 -8.64 45.12 11.81
CA ASN A 448 -8.84 46.42 11.17
C ASN A 448 -7.55 47.08 10.72
N SER A 449 -6.48 47.01 11.51
CA SER A 449 -5.18 47.58 11.12
C SER A 449 -4.54 46.77 9.98
N SER A 450 -4.61 45.45 10.02
CA SER A 450 -4.08 44.57 8.98
C SER A 450 -4.87 44.70 7.69
N SER A 451 -6.21 44.73 7.75
CA SER A 451 -7.06 44.86 6.57
C SER A 451 -6.84 46.16 5.81
N GLN A 452 -6.59 47.28 6.51
CA GLN A 452 -6.25 48.57 5.86
C GLN A 452 -4.91 48.52 5.12
N ILE A 453 -3.92 47.80 5.65
CA ILE A 453 -2.63 47.60 4.99
C ILE A 453 -2.79 46.69 3.77
N MET A 454 -3.53 45.61 3.93
CA MET A 454 -3.76 44.60 2.87
C MET A 454 -4.63 45.18 1.73
N ASP A 455 -5.63 45.98 2.02
CA ASP A 455 -6.46 46.66 1.02
C ASP A 455 -5.62 47.50 0.05
N LYS A 456 -4.52 48.09 0.53
CA LYS A 456 -3.56 48.84 -0.30
C LYS A 456 -2.79 47.91 -1.27
N TYR A 457 -2.60 46.65 -0.93
CA TYR A 457 -1.91 45.68 -1.78
C TYR A 457 -2.86 44.94 -2.71
N TYR A 458 -4.04 44.55 -2.25
CA TYR A 458 -5.01 43.72 -3.00
C TYR A 458 -6.09 44.56 -3.71
N GLY A 459 -6.13 45.89 -3.49
CA GLY A 459 -6.98 46.85 -4.23
C GLY A 459 -8.50 46.72 -3.97
N SER A 460 -8.92 45.78 -3.12
CA SER A 460 -10.31 45.63 -2.73
C SER A 460 -10.47 44.81 -1.45
N LEU A 461 -11.53 45.13 -0.69
CA LEU A 461 -11.90 44.37 0.52
C LEU A 461 -12.14 42.86 0.23
N SER A 462 -12.73 42.55 -0.92
CA SER A 462 -12.95 41.17 -1.35
C SER A 462 -11.62 40.41 -1.57
N GLY A 463 -10.60 41.06 -2.12
CA GLY A 463 -9.26 40.50 -2.25
C GLY A 463 -8.61 40.20 -0.90
N VAL A 464 -8.73 41.13 0.06
CA VAL A 464 -8.26 40.94 1.44
C VAL A 464 -8.95 39.77 2.12
N LEU A 465 -10.28 39.69 2.01
CA LEU A 465 -11.05 38.60 2.62
C LEU A 465 -10.71 37.23 2.01
N ASN A 466 -10.48 37.16 0.71
CA ASN A 466 -10.05 35.93 0.05
C ASN A 466 -8.67 35.48 0.56
N GLU A 467 -7.71 36.41 0.71
CA GLU A 467 -6.38 36.06 1.21
C GLU A 467 -6.43 35.57 2.66
N ILE A 468 -7.20 36.24 3.52
CA ILE A 468 -7.40 35.80 4.90
C ILE A 468 -8.06 34.40 4.94
N ASN A 469 -9.06 34.15 4.08
CA ASN A 469 -9.70 32.84 4.00
C ASN A 469 -8.72 31.74 3.53
N ASN A 470 -7.85 32.05 2.59
CA ASN A 470 -6.79 31.13 2.14
C ASN A 470 -5.81 30.79 3.28
N GLU A 471 -5.36 31.81 4.01
CA GLU A 471 -4.47 31.62 5.15
C GLU A 471 -5.12 30.77 6.27
N ILE A 472 -6.39 31.05 6.58
CA ILE A 472 -7.18 30.24 7.54
C ILE A 472 -7.27 28.79 7.07
N THR A 473 -7.54 28.58 5.78
CA THR A 473 -7.62 27.21 5.21
C THR A 473 -6.29 26.48 5.33
N GLN A 474 -5.18 27.13 4.97
CA GLN A 474 -3.85 26.52 5.09
C GLN A 474 -3.49 26.18 6.54
N GLN A 475 -3.80 27.07 7.49
CA GLN A 475 -3.60 26.83 8.93
C GLN A 475 -4.49 25.69 9.42
N SER A 476 -5.77 25.66 9.03
CA SER A 476 -6.72 24.60 9.41
C SER A 476 -6.28 23.24 8.90
N LEU A 477 -5.82 23.13 7.66
CA LEU A 477 -5.27 21.91 7.08
C LEU A 477 -4.03 21.43 7.84
N SER A 478 -3.13 22.35 8.19
CA SER A 478 -1.90 22.02 8.92
C SER A 478 -2.18 21.55 10.35
N ILE A 479 -3.07 22.24 11.08
CA ILE A 479 -3.47 21.84 12.44
C ILE A 479 -4.11 20.46 12.42
N SER A 480 -5.00 20.20 11.47
CA SER A 480 -5.69 18.91 11.31
C SER A 480 -4.72 17.78 10.98
N ALA A 481 -3.73 18.01 10.13
CA ALA A 481 -2.69 17.03 9.83
C ALA A 481 -1.82 16.73 11.07
N ASN A 482 -1.48 17.75 11.85
CA ASN A 482 -0.70 17.61 13.08
C ASN A 482 -1.45 16.77 14.15
N GLU A 483 -2.76 16.90 14.25
CA GLU A 483 -3.58 16.03 15.12
C GLU A 483 -3.54 14.58 14.66
N ILE A 484 -3.64 14.32 13.36
CA ILE A 484 -3.56 12.96 12.80
C ILE A 484 -2.17 12.36 13.05
N PHE A 485 -1.09 13.11 12.85
CA PHE A 485 0.25 12.63 13.17
C PHE A 485 0.40 12.32 14.67
N ARG A 486 -0.20 13.12 15.55
CA ARG A 486 -0.19 12.84 17.00
C ARG A 486 -0.95 11.58 17.34
N MET A 487 -2.13 11.35 16.74
CA MET A 487 -2.88 10.10 16.92
C MET A 487 -2.08 8.89 16.44
N ALA A 488 -1.43 8.99 15.28
CA ALA A 488 -0.57 7.94 14.76
C ALA A 488 0.62 7.65 15.69
N ALA A 489 1.26 8.67 16.26
CA ALA A 489 2.35 8.49 17.22
C ALA A 489 1.90 7.70 18.45
N ILE A 490 0.76 8.03 19.03
CA ILE A 490 0.19 7.31 20.18
C ILE A 490 -0.12 5.85 19.81
N ALA A 491 -0.72 5.62 18.65
CA ALA A 491 -1.04 4.28 18.18
C ALA A 491 0.22 3.41 18.01
N PHE A 492 1.30 3.92 17.45
CA PHE A 492 2.55 3.19 17.33
C PHE A 492 3.20 2.86 18.68
N ILE A 493 3.07 3.71 19.70
CA ILE A 493 3.51 3.39 21.06
C ILE A 493 2.71 2.19 21.60
N LEU A 494 1.39 2.19 21.44
CA LEU A 494 0.54 1.09 21.91
C LEU A 494 0.85 -0.23 21.21
N LEU A 495 1.17 -0.18 19.90
CA LEU A 495 1.51 -1.37 19.12
C LEU A 495 2.82 -2.05 19.55
N THR A 496 3.71 -1.34 20.25
CA THR A 496 4.96 -1.96 20.76
C THR A 496 4.66 -3.14 21.69
N VAL A 497 3.61 -3.05 22.50
CA VAL A 497 3.23 -4.11 23.45
C VAL A 497 2.79 -5.39 22.73
N LEU A 498 2.08 -5.24 21.59
CA LEU A 498 1.50 -6.37 20.86
C LEU A 498 2.57 -7.35 20.35
N VAL A 499 3.72 -6.84 19.88
CA VAL A 499 4.77 -7.67 19.29
C VAL A 499 5.42 -8.63 20.32
N TRP A 500 5.45 -8.25 21.60
CA TRP A 500 6.06 -9.07 22.65
C TRP A 500 5.26 -10.34 22.98
N PHE A 501 4.04 -10.46 22.48
CA PHE A 501 3.28 -11.72 22.56
C PHE A 501 3.77 -12.78 21.56
N ALA A 502 4.60 -12.46 20.56
CA ALA A 502 5.20 -13.44 19.66
C ALA A 502 6.24 -14.33 20.41
N LYS A 503 6.34 -15.61 20.01
CA LYS A 503 7.25 -16.57 20.63
C LYS A 503 8.46 -16.88 19.73
N PRO A 504 9.71 -16.71 20.21
CA PRO A 504 10.90 -17.20 19.49
C PRO A 504 10.93 -18.75 19.47
N PRO A 505 11.74 -19.37 18.58
CA PRO A 505 12.66 -18.77 17.64
C PRO A 505 11.95 -18.32 16.34
N PHE A 506 12.43 -17.21 15.75
CA PHE A 506 11.90 -16.67 14.48
C PHE A 506 12.71 -17.14 13.27
N THR A 507 13.61 -18.08 13.45
CA THR A 507 14.38 -18.71 12.38
C THR A 507 13.61 -19.91 11.84
N ALA A 508 13.63 -20.10 10.53
CA ALA A 508 13.13 -21.31 9.88
C ALA A 508 14.08 -22.51 10.17
N LYS A 509 14.28 -22.85 11.44
CA LYS A 509 14.79 -24.19 11.77
C LYS A 509 13.59 -25.12 11.59
N GLY A 510 13.65 -25.93 10.54
CA GLY A 510 12.77 -27.06 10.40
C GLY A 510 12.78 -27.82 11.72
N VAL A 511 11.59 -28.22 12.13
CA VAL A 511 11.39 -29.22 13.19
C VAL A 511 12.17 -30.43 12.72
N GLY A 512 13.31 -30.71 13.40
CA GLY A 512 13.98 -31.98 13.33
C GLY A 512 13.18 -33.03 14.10
#